data_86d431d1303c1416ab5c12082e87d5bc
#
_entry.id   86d431d1303c1416ab5c12082e87d5bc
#
_cell.length_a   1.000
_cell.length_b   1.000
_cell.length_c   1.000
_cell.angle_alpha   90.00
_cell.angle_beta   90.00
_cell.angle_gamma   90.00
#
_symmetry.space_group_name_H-M   'P 1'
#
loop_
_entity.id
_entity.type
_entity.pdbx_description
1 polymer ?
#
loop_
_entity_poly.entity_id
_entity_poly.type
_entity_poly.pdbx_seq_one_letter_code
_entity_poly.pdbx_strand_id
1 'polypeptide(L)'
;YHIIVHGKGGHGSMPEKCIDPITAAAHIHIALQEINSRELDAHSFGVFTTCRFQAGAASNVIPDSAEMWGTIRTTDPEGAVTELLHKRMTEIVQGVATAYRCTAEITFSDYCPCMVVDKELAGSALTYMGELLGKGAMDMTPMTGGKPGGGSEDFAFVSHEVPTVSMFLTAGNANEG
;
A
#
# COMPACT_ATOMS: atom_id res chain seq x y z
N TYR A 1 -6.63 0.89 0.79
CA TYR A 1 -7.59 1.80 0.17
C TYR A 1 -8.71 1.06 -0.54
N HIS A 2 -9.85 1.74 -0.65
CA HIS A 2 -10.99 1.28 -1.42
C HIS A 2 -11.49 2.43 -2.30
N ILE A 3 -11.63 2.17 -3.60
CA ILE A 3 -12.14 3.12 -4.59
C ILE A 3 -13.42 2.56 -5.16
N ILE A 4 -14.47 3.40 -5.20
CA ILE A 4 -15.73 3.09 -5.86
C ILE A 4 -15.93 4.13 -6.95
N VAL A 5 -16.12 3.68 -8.18
CA VAL A 5 -16.44 4.52 -9.35
C VAL A 5 -17.89 4.31 -9.71
N HIS A 6 -18.66 5.38 -9.70
CA HIS A 6 -20.09 5.38 -10.02
C HIS A 6 -20.31 5.91 -11.43
N GLY A 7 -21.05 5.13 -12.21
CA GLY A 7 -21.48 5.47 -13.54
C GLY A 7 -23.00 5.39 -13.69
N LYS A 8 -23.44 4.99 -14.89
CA LYS A 8 -24.83 4.70 -15.20
C LYS A 8 -24.87 3.48 -16.10
N GLY A 9 -25.35 2.38 -15.55
CA GLY A 9 -25.45 1.12 -16.26
C GLY A 9 -26.52 1.10 -17.35
N GLY A 10 -26.48 0.03 -18.14
CA GLY A 10 -27.46 -0.21 -19.19
C GLY A 10 -27.01 -1.28 -20.17
N HIS A 11 -27.76 -1.43 -21.27
CA HIS A 11 -27.50 -2.46 -22.25
C HIS A 11 -26.23 -2.16 -23.05
N GLY A 12 -25.29 -3.11 -23.13
CA GLY A 12 -23.99 -2.93 -23.77
C GLY A 12 -24.02 -2.56 -25.26
N SER A 13 -25.14 -2.77 -25.95
CA SER A 13 -25.32 -2.32 -27.34
C SER A 13 -25.81 -0.87 -27.49
N MET A 14 -26.07 -0.17 -26.37
CA MET A 14 -26.50 1.23 -26.33
C MET A 14 -25.60 2.05 -25.39
N PRO A 15 -24.28 2.04 -25.59
CA PRO A 15 -23.33 2.68 -24.67
C PRO A 15 -23.51 4.20 -24.59
N GLU A 16 -24.08 4.83 -25.61
CA GLU A 16 -24.37 6.26 -25.64
C GLU A 16 -25.41 6.70 -24.59
N LYS A 17 -26.20 5.76 -24.06
CA LYS A 17 -27.18 5.99 -22.99
C LYS A 17 -26.65 5.73 -21.60
N CYS A 18 -25.41 5.25 -21.52
CA CYS A 18 -24.73 4.85 -20.29
C CYS A 18 -23.59 5.82 -19.93
N ILE A 19 -23.08 5.66 -18.74
CA ILE A 19 -21.80 6.21 -18.29
C ILE A 19 -21.02 5.03 -17.75
N ASP A 20 -19.98 4.62 -18.46
CA ASP A 20 -19.26 3.37 -18.19
C ASP A 20 -18.24 3.52 -17.06
N PRO A 21 -18.49 2.94 -15.87
CA PRO A 21 -17.56 3.00 -14.76
C PRO A 21 -16.37 2.05 -14.93
N ILE A 22 -16.47 1.01 -15.79
CA ILE A 22 -15.36 0.09 -16.06
C ILE A 22 -14.24 0.83 -16.76
N THR A 23 -14.56 1.57 -17.81
CA THR A 23 -13.58 2.37 -18.56
C THR A 23 -12.95 3.41 -17.65
N ALA A 24 -13.73 4.13 -16.85
CA ALA A 24 -13.22 5.13 -15.92
C ALA A 24 -12.28 4.49 -14.87
N ALA A 25 -12.68 3.38 -14.27
CA ALA A 25 -11.87 2.67 -13.26
C ALA A 25 -10.57 2.13 -13.84
N ALA A 26 -10.57 1.61 -15.07
CA ALA A 26 -9.36 1.16 -15.75
C ALA A 26 -8.35 2.31 -15.96
N HIS A 27 -8.84 3.48 -16.36
CA HIS A 27 -8.00 4.67 -16.52
C HIS A 27 -7.52 5.24 -15.17
N ILE A 28 -8.34 5.18 -14.12
CA ILE A 28 -7.92 5.52 -12.76
C ILE A 28 -6.75 4.62 -12.34
N HIS A 29 -6.88 3.31 -12.51
CA HIS A 29 -5.84 2.34 -12.17
C HIS A 29 -4.50 2.66 -12.86
N ILE A 30 -4.54 2.97 -14.15
CA ILE A 30 -3.35 3.34 -14.92
C ILE A 30 -2.80 4.70 -14.44
N ALA A 31 -3.66 5.71 -14.28
CA ALA A 31 -3.25 7.05 -13.88
C ALA A 31 -2.61 7.09 -12.48
N LEU A 32 -3.05 6.25 -11.57
CA LEU A 32 -2.44 6.13 -10.24
C LEU A 32 -0.96 5.76 -10.29
N GLN A 33 -0.48 5.06 -11.34
CA GLN A 33 0.92 4.71 -11.49
C GLN A 33 1.83 5.94 -11.70
N GLU A 34 1.26 7.10 -12.06
CA GLU A 34 1.97 8.38 -12.17
C GLU A 34 2.65 8.74 -10.85
N ILE A 35 1.99 8.51 -9.73
CA ILE A 35 2.51 8.85 -8.40
C ILE A 35 3.85 8.15 -8.14
N ASN A 36 3.91 6.83 -8.34
CA ASN A 36 5.15 6.06 -8.12
C ASN A 36 6.25 6.41 -9.13
N SER A 37 5.87 6.79 -10.35
CA SER A 37 6.83 6.96 -11.43
C SER A 37 7.33 8.40 -11.59
N ARG A 38 6.62 9.39 -11.06
CA ARG A 38 6.90 10.82 -11.31
C ARG A 38 6.81 11.73 -10.10
N GLU A 39 6.12 11.34 -9.02
CA GLU A 39 5.85 12.24 -7.90
C GLU A 39 6.56 11.83 -6.61
N LEU A 40 6.77 10.53 -6.39
CA LEU A 40 7.57 10.07 -5.26
C LEU A 40 9.05 10.35 -5.48
N ASP A 41 9.69 10.90 -4.45
CA ASP A 41 11.14 11.07 -4.44
C ASP A 41 11.84 9.72 -4.56
N ALA A 42 12.92 9.66 -5.33
CA ALA A 42 13.65 8.41 -5.60
C ALA A 42 14.26 7.75 -4.35
N HIS A 43 14.43 8.50 -3.27
CA HIS A 43 14.94 8.02 -1.98
C HIS A 43 13.84 7.68 -1.00
N SER A 44 12.59 8.03 -1.30
CA SER A 44 11.42 7.70 -0.48
C SER A 44 10.91 6.30 -0.77
N PHE A 45 10.48 5.60 0.27
CA PHE A 45 9.80 4.33 0.10
C PHE A 45 8.28 4.54 0.22
N GLY A 46 7.59 4.32 -0.88
CA GLY A 46 6.14 4.30 -0.93
C GLY A 46 5.69 3.29 -1.99
N VAL A 47 4.83 2.38 -1.59
CA VAL A 47 4.25 1.37 -2.48
C VAL A 47 2.75 1.41 -2.30
N PHE A 48 2.02 1.44 -3.40
CA PHE A 48 0.62 1.10 -3.40
C PHE A 48 0.33 0.11 -4.53
N THR A 49 -0.57 -0.81 -4.26
CA THR A 49 -0.89 -1.88 -5.20
C THR A 49 -2.39 -2.14 -5.18
N THR A 50 -3.03 -2.12 -6.34
CA THR A 50 -4.41 -2.59 -6.48
C THR A 50 -4.38 -4.13 -6.46
N CYS A 51 -5.05 -4.71 -5.46
CA CYS A 51 -5.05 -6.16 -5.24
C CYS A 51 -6.36 -6.82 -5.67
N ARG A 52 -7.43 -6.03 -5.79
CA ARG A 52 -8.75 -6.49 -6.26
C ARG A 52 -9.36 -5.43 -7.14
N PHE A 53 -9.91 -5.86 -8.28
CA PHE A 53 -10.66 -5.02 -9.19
C PHE A 53 -11.92 -5.80 -9.62
N GLN A 54 -13.08 -5.23 -9.39
CA GLN A 54 -14.35 -5.89 -9.65
C GLN A 54 -15.34 -4.94 -10.31
N ALA A 55 -15.99 -5.40 -11.37
CA ALA A 55 -17.08 -4.68 -12.03
C ALA A 55 -17.92 -5.64 -12.86
N GLY A 56 -19.24 -5.35 -12.92
CA GLY A 56 -20.20 -6.07 -13.73
C GLY A 56 -20.43 -7.53 -13.33
N ALA A 57 -21.56 -8.08 -13.76
CA ALA A 57 -21.93 -9.47 -13.52
C ALA A 57 -22.37 -10.18 -14.82
N ALA A 58 -22.70 -9.43 -15.87
CA ALA A 58 -23.20 -9.96 -17.14
C ALA A 58 -22.43 -9.37 -18.32
N SER A 59 -22.16 -10.19 -19.33
CA SER A 59 -21.36 -9.83 -20.50
C SER A 59 -21.98 -8.81 -21.44
N ASN A 60 -23.27 -8.55 -21.32
CA ASN A 60 -24.03 -7.63 -22.17
C ASN A 60 -24.60 -6.42 -21.43
N VAL A 61 -24.20 -6.20 -20.15
CA VAL A 61 -24.71 -5.11 -19.31
C VAL A 61 -23.54 -4.30 -18.78
N ILE A 62 -23.54 -2.99 -19.04
CA ILE A 62 -22.66 -2.02 -18.39
C ILE A 62 -23.16 -1.85 -16.96
N PRO A 63 -22.32 -2.03 -15.93
CA PRO A 63 -22.74 -1.90 -14.54
C PRO A 63 -22.91 -0.44 -14.11
N ASP A 64 -23.53 -0.22 -12.94
CA ASP A 64 -23.65 1.10 -12.33
C ASP A 64 -22.38 1.51 -11.58
N SER A 65 -21.52 0.56 -11.20
CA SER A 65 -20.28 0.83 -10.48
C SER A 65 -19.15 -0.13 -10.84
N ALA A 66 -17.91 0.30 -10.55
CA ALA A 66 -16.72 -0.50 -10.53
C ALA A 66 -15.93 -0.20 -9.25
N GLU A 67 -15.26 -1.21 -8.70
CA GLU A 67 -14.60 -1.11 -7.41
C GLU A 67 -13.17 -1.65 -7.45
N MET A 68 -12.29 -1.00 -6.70
CA MET A 68 -10.89 -1.40 -6.55
C MET A 68 -10.47 -1.35 -5.08
N TRP A 69 -9.74 -2.37 -4.64
CA TRP A 69 -9.12 -2.41 -3.32
C TRP A 69 -7.62 -2.63 -3.46
N GLY A 70 -6.88 -2.05 -2.55
CA GLY A 70 -5.45 -2.23 -2.54
C GLY A 70 -4.80 -1.90 -1.21
N THR A 71 -3.49 -2.05 -1.18
CA THR A 71 -2.66 -1.75 -0.02
C THR A 71 -1.74 -0.58 -0.29
N ILE A 72 -1.43 0.18 0.77
CA ILE A 72 -0.40 1.21 0.78
C ILE A 72 0.63 0.80 1.83
N ARG A 73 1.91 0.97 1.51
CA ARG A 73 3.02 0.77 2.45
C ARG A 73 4.01 1.92 2.32
N THR A 74 4.37 2.49 3.44
CA THR A 74 5.38 3.55 3.54
C THR A 74 6.31 3.22 4.71
N THR A 75 7.49 3.82 4.72
CA THR A 75 8.46 3.66 5.81
C THR A 75 8.88 5.02 6.36
N ASP A 76 8.02 5.99 6.20
CA ASP A 76 8.20 7.35 6.66
C ASP A 76 7.55 7.53 8.04
N PRO A 77 8.33 7.66 9.13
CA PRO A 77 7.81 7.84 10.48
C PRO A 77 7.00 9.11 10.66
N GLU A 78 7.29 10.14 9.88
CA GLU A 78 6.62 11.44 9.95
C GLU A 78 5.30 11.48 9.17
N GLY A 79 5.05 10.47 8.33
CA GLY A 79 3.81 10.32 7.58
C GLY A 79 3.70 11.17 6.31
N ALA A 80 4.72 11.93 5.94
CA ALA A 80 4.68 12.84 4.78
C ALA A 80 4.45 12.10 3.45
N VAL A 81 5.06 10.92 3.27
CA VAL A 81 4.84 10.07 2.10
C VAL A 81 3.42 9.52 2.07
N THR A 82 2.88 9.13 3.22
CA THR A 82 1.50 8.65 3.34
C THR A 82 0.51 9.75 2.99
N GLU A 83 0.72 10.95 3.51
CA GLU A 83 -0.12 12.12 3.18
C GLU A 83 -0.07 12.48 1.70
N LEU A 84 1.14 12.45 1.08
CA LEU A 84 1.29 12.66 -0.35
C LEU A 84 0.48 11.63 -1.14
N LEU A 85 0.61 10.33 -0.80
CA LEU A 85 -0.12 9.26 -1.48
C LEU A 85 -1.64 9.45 -1.34
N HIS A 86 -2.16 9.70 -0.14
CA HIS A 86 -3.59 9.92 0.10
C HIS A 86 -4.12 11.11 -0.71
N LYS A 87 -3.40 12.23 -0.69
CA LYS A 87 -3.77 13.44 -1.42
C LYS A 87 -3.79 13.17 -2.92
N ARG A 88 -2.69 12.65 -3.46
CA ARG A 88 -2.56 12.48 -4.90
C ARG A 88 -3.49 11.40 -5.46
N MET A 89 -3.66 10.30 -4.74
CA MET A 89 -4.63 9.27 -5.11
C MET A 89 -6.04 9.87 -5.18
N THR A 90 -6.43 10.68 -4.21
CA THR A 90 -7.74 11.34 -4.20
C THR A 90 -7.92 12.28 -5.40
N GLU A 91 -6.94 13.13 -5.67
CA GLU A 91 -6.99 14.07 -6.80
C GLU A 91 -7.07 13.36 -8.16
N ILE A 92 -6.27 12.31 -8.36
CA ILE A 92 -6.26 11.52 -9.61
C ILE A 92 -7.59 10.78 -9.77
N VAL A 93 -8.08 10.12 -8.72
CA VAL A 93 -9.36 9.38 -8.76
C VAL A 93 -10.51 10.30 -9.17
N GLN A 94 -10.62 11.45 -8.52
CA GLN A 94 -11.69 12.41 -8.80
C GLN A 94 -11.55 13.06 -10.18
N GLY A 95 -10.33 13.45 -10.54
CA GLY A 95 -10.04 14.08 -11.83
C GLY A 95 -10.33 13.15 -13.01
N VAL A 96 -9.88 11.90 -12.95
CA VAL A 96 -10.12 10.93 -14.00
C VAL A 96 -11.60 10.54 -14.06
N ALA A 97 -12.26 10.28 -12.91
CA ALA A 97 -13.69 9.98 -12.91
C ALA A 97 -14.50 11.08 -13.59
N THR A 98 -14.21 12.34 -13.27
CA THR A 98 -14.87 13.50 -13.89
C THR A 98 -14.65 13.54 -15.40
N ALA A 99 -13.44 13.25 -15.89
CA ALA A 99 -13.13 13.21 -17.31
C ALA A 99 -13.97 12.18 -18.08
N TYR A 100 -14.39 11.11 -17.40
CA TYR A 100 -15.25 10.06 -17.93
C TYR A 100 -16.74 10.23 -17.58
N ARG A 101 -17.14 11.39 -17.05
CA ARG A 101 -18.52 11.71 -16.60
C ARG A 101 -18.99 10.86 -15.42
N CYS A 102 -18.11 10.10 -14.78
CA CYS A 102 -18.34 9.36 -13.56
C CYS A 102 -18.13 10.23 -12.32
N THR A 103 -18.61 9.76 -11.19
CA THR A 103 -18.14 10.20 -9.86
C THR A 103 -17.36 9.07 -9.21
N ALA A 104 -16.48 9.40 -8.29
CA ALA A 104 -15.73 8.38 -7.56
C ALA A 104 -15.49 8.79 -6.12
N GLU A 105 -15.45 7.78 -5.26
CA GLU A 105 -15.11 7.88 -3.85
C GLU A 105 -13.85 7.07 -3.60
N ILE A 106 -12.98 7.58 -2.74
CA ILE A 106 -11.83 6.85 -2.23
C ILE A 106 -11.81 6.95 -0.71
N THR A 107 -11.64 5.81 -0.07
CA THR A 107 -11.49 5.71 1.39
C THR A 107 -10.19 5.03 1.73
N PHE A 108 -9.60 5.45 2.84
CA PHE A 108 -8.40 4.85 3.42
C PHE A 108 -8.80 4.28 4.77
N SER A 109 -8.40 3.03 5.05
CA SER A 109 -8.57 2.46 6.39
C SER A 109 -7.58 3.08 7.36
N ASP A 110 -7.85 2.92 8.65
CA ASP A 110 -6.85 3.19 9.68
C ASP A 110 -5.58 2.43 9.38
N TYR A 111 -4.45 3.10 9.51
CA TYR A 111 -3.15 2.53 9.16
C TYR A 111 -2.33 2.23 10.40
N CYS A 112 -1.50 1.20 10.28
CA CYS A 112 -0.44 0.94 11.22
C CYS A 112 0.77 1.80 10.81
N PRO A 113 1.36 2.61 11.71
CA PRO A 113 2.53 3.42 11.40
C PRO A 113 3.72 2.53 11.01
N CYS A 114 4.75 3.10 10.42
CA CYS A 114 5.99 2.36 10.23
C CYS A 114 6.70 2.15 11.57
N MET A 115 7.36 1.00 11.72
CA MET A 115 8.13 0.71 12.93
C MET A 115 9.40 1.54 12.98
N VAL A 116 9.65 2.18 14.13
CA VAL A 116 10.87 2.93 14.43
C VAL A 116 11.74 2.06 15.33
N VAL A 117 12.93 1.70 14.83
CA VAL A 117 13.90 0.90 15.62
C VAL A 117 14.93 1.81 16.25
N ASP A 118 15.10 1.70 17.57
CA ASP A 118 16.17 2.39 18.30
C ASP A 118 17.51 1.73 18.00
N LYS A 119 18.45 2.50 17.45
CA LYS A 119 19.73 1.99 16.98
C LYS A 119 20.66 1.53 18.12
N GLU A 120 20.63 2.21 19.27
CA GLU A 120 21.47 1.84 20.42
C GLU A 120 20.97 0.57 21.06
N LEU A 121 19.65 0.48 21.24
CA LEU A 121 19.01 -0.72 21.76
C LEU A 121 19.20 -1.92 20.82
N ALA A 122 19.08 -1.71 19.51
CA ALA A 122 19.31 -2.75 18.51
C ALA A 122 20.76 -3.26 18.53
N GLY A 123 21.73 -2.36 18.63
CA GLY A 123 23.16 -2.72 18.77
C GLY A 123 23.45 -3.51 20.04
N SER A 124 22.86 -3.10 21.17
CA SER A 124 22.99 -3.81 22.45
C SER A 124 22.36 -5.19 22.39
N ALA A 125 21.14 -5.27 21.85
CA ALA A 125 20.43 -6.54 21.69
C ALA A 125 21.20 -7.52 20.80
N LEU A 126 21.75 -7.05 19.68
CA LEU A 126 22.57 -7.89 18.79
C LEU A 126 23.83 -8.41 19.49
N THR A 127 24.48 -7.59 20.31
CA THR A 127 25.63 -7.99 21.12
C THR A 127 25.27 -9.11 22.09
N TYR A 128 24.22 -8.93 22.90
CA TYR A 128 23.77 -9.93 23.86
C TYR A 128 23.30 -11.23 23.16
N MET A 129 22.60 -11.11 22.04
CA MET A 129 22.20 -12.27 21.25
C MET A 129 23.42 -13.00 20.67
N GLY A 130 24.47 -12.28 20.26
CA GLY A 130 25.73 -12.85 19.82
C GLY A 130 26.45 -13.63 20.92
N GLU A 131 26.47 -13.11 22.15
CA GLU A 131 27.02 -13.82 23.33
C GLU A 131 26.22 -15.11 23.65
N LEU A 132 24.88 -15.06 23.51
CA LEU A 132 24.01 -16.17 23.86
C LEU A 132 23.95 -17.25 22.77
N LEU A 133 23.83 -16.85 21.50
CA LEU A 133 23.55 -17.74 20.37
C LEU A 133 24.75 -17.89 19.41
N GLY A 134 25.83 -17.15 19.63
CA GLY A 134 26.99 -17.16 18.76
C GLY A 134 26.61 -16.78 17.31
N LYS A 135 26.97 -17.64 16.37
CA LYS A 135 26.66 -17.42 14.93
C LYS A 135 25.16 -17.49 14.59
N GLY A 136 24.30 -17.87 15.54
CA GLY A 136 22.85 -17.88 15.39
C GLY A 136 22.22 -16.49 15.45
N ALA A 137 22.95 -15.48 16.00
CA ALA A 137 22.48 -14.11 15.97
C ALA A 137 22.93 -13.44 14.66
N MET A 138 22.00 -12.87 13.93
CA MET A 138 22.28 -12.26 12.62
C MET A 138 21.58 -10.90 12.51
N ASP A 139 22.35 -9.88 12.11
CA ASP A 139 21.78 -8.62 11.64
C ASP A 139 21.19 -8.82 10.23
N MET A 140 19.90 -8.62 10.11
CA MET A 140 19.18 -8.77 8.83
C MET A 140 19.31 -7.54 7.92
N THR A 141 19.79 -6.41 8.43
CA THR A 141 19.93 -5.16 7.67
C THR A 141 20.76 -5.32 6.39
N PRO A 142 21.91 -6.02 6.38
CA PRO A 142 22.66 -6.23 5.16
C PRO A 142 21.92 -7.10 4.12
N MET A 143 21.08 -8.04 4.56
CA MET A 143 20.34 -8.92 3.66
C MET A 143 19.23 -8.19 2.91
N THR A 144 18.67 -7.15 3.52
CA THR A 144 17.66 -6.28 2.88
C THR A 144 18.32 -5.17 2.04
N GLY A 145 19.66 -5.09 2.02
CA GLY A 145 20.39 -3.98 1.41
C GLY A 145 20.12 -2.64 2.09
N GLY A 146 19.77 -2.67 3.38
CA GLY A 146 19.38 -1.48 4.15
C GLY A 146 18.00 -0.93 3.75
N LYS A 147 17.26 -1.65 2.90
CA LYS A 147 15.91 -1.22 2.51
C LYS A 147 14.91 -1.59 3.60
N PRO A 148 14.01 -0.67 3.93
CA PRO A 148 12.96 -0.95 4.90
C PRO A 148 12.03 -2.06 4.39
N GLY A 149 11.55 -2.89 5.29
CA GLY A 149 10.53 -3.89 4.97
C GLY A 149 9.16 -3.24 4.78
N GLY A 150 8.39 -3.69 3.79
CA GLY A 150 7.00 -3.25 3.56
C GLY A 150 5.96 -3.99 4.41
N GLY A 151 6.35 -4.71 5.45
CA GLY A 151 5.45 -5.39 6.36
C GLY A 151 4.64 -4.42 7.22
N SER A 152 3.50 -4.89 7.74
CA SER A 152 2.69 -4.18 8.72
C SER A 152 2.74 -4.97 10.02
N GLU A 153 3.01 -4.29 11.13
CA GLU A 153 3.23 -4.87 12.45
C GLU A 153 2.62 -3.94 13.50
N ASP A 154 1.71 -4.45 14.34
CA ASP A 154 1.02 -3.66 15.36
C ASP A 154 1.97 -3.17 16.47
N PHE A 155 3.09 -3.83 16.69
CA PHE A 155 4.16 -3.38 17.56
C PHE A 155 4.74 -2.00 17.14
N ALA A 156 4.50 -1.59 15.91
CA ALA A 156 4.87 -0.27 15.43
C ALA A 156 4.30 0.86 16.29
N PHE A 157 3.08 0.72 16.83
CA PHE A 157 2.49 1.71 17.75
C PHE A 157 3.35 1.88 19.02
N VAL A 158 3.88 0.79 19.56
CA VAL A 158 4.77 0.83 20.73
C VAL A 158 6.08 1.54 20.39
N SER A 159 6.58 1.36 19.17
CA SER A 159 7.84 1.96 18.72
C SER A 159 7.83 3.48 18.62
N HIS A 160 6.66 4.09 18.55
CA HIS A 160 6.49 5.55 18.57
C HIS A 160 6.41 6.13 19.99
N GLU A 161 6.18 5.28 21.01
CA GLU A 161 6.07 5.70 22.39
C GLU A 161 7.34 5.49 23.20
N VAL A 162 8.08 4.41 22.91
CA VAL A 162 9.29 4.04 23.64
C VAL A 162 10.36 3.46 22.70
N PRO A 163 11.66 3.55 23.07
CA PRO A 163 12.72 2.88 22.31
C PRO A 163 12.46 1.38 22.17
N THR A 164 12.47 0.87 20.95
CA THR A 164 12.19 -0.53 20.65
C THR A 164 13.19 -1.15 19.71
N VAL A 165 13.26 -2.47 19.77
CA VAL A 165 13.92 -3.33 18.78
C VAL A 165 13.01 -4.49 18.44
N SER A 166 12.95 -4.85 17.15
CA SER A 166 12.22 -6.03 16.68
C SER A 166 13.19 -7.14 16.33
N MET A 167 12.87 -8.35 16.79
CA MET A 167 13.68 -9.55 16.57
C MET A 167 12.80 -10.68 16.05
N PHE A 168 13.34 -11.47 15.12
CA PHE A 168 12.66 -12.66 14.60
C PHE A 168 13.41 -13.90 15.09
N LEU A 169 12.65 -14.86 15.60
CA LEU A 169 13.15 -16.17 15.95
C LEU A 169 12.70 -17.18 14.89
N THR A 170 13.65 -17.85 14.27
CA THR A 170 13.32 -18.95 13.34
C THR A 170 12.91 -20.17 14.13
N ALA A 171 11.76 -20.77 13.80
CA ALA A 171 11.16 -21.91 14.51
C ALA A 171 11.32 -23.24 13.76
N GLY A 172 12.17 -23.34 12.76
CA GLY A 172 12.39 -24.55 11.96
C GLY A 172 13.86 -24.89 11.78
N ASN A 173 14.13 -26.10 11.29
CA ASN A 173 15.48 -26.49 10.89
C ASN A 173 15.83 -25.79 9.57
N ALA A 174 17.06 -25.28 9.45
CA ALA A 174 17.56 -24.61 8.26
C ALA A 174 17.49 -25.45 6.96
N ASN A 175 17.18 -26.76 7.07
CA ASN A 175 17.12 -27.72 5.98
C ASN A 175 15.68 -28.09 5.58
N GLU A 176 14.64 -27.47 6.14
CA GLU A 176 13.22 -27.78 5.87
C GLU A 176 12.47 -26.61 5.18
N GLY A 177 13.19 -25.74 4.46
CA GLY A 177 12.64 -24.65 3.66
C GLY A 177 12.72 -24.91 2.16
#